data_c2f04364e0f59590e5fc1d5893e1b146
#
_entry.id   c2f04364e0f59590e5fc1d5893e1b146
#
_cell.length_a   1.000
_cell.length_b   1.000
_cell.length_c   1.000
_cell.angle_alpha   90.00
_cell.angle_beta   90.00
_cell.angle_gamma   90.00
#
_symmetry.space_group_name_H-M   'P 1'
#
loop_
_entity.id
_entity.type
_entity.pdbx_description
1 polymer ?
#
loop_
_entity_poly.entity_id
_entity_poly.type
_entity_poly.pdbx_seq_one_letter_code
_entity_poly.pdbx_strand_id
1 'polypeptide(L)'
;MKQPGHTLVLFPSYHLMGAVFQKIRDNVPFPLLLLKRHSPDALRQFRQLPNAILFASGSCWEGMDFPGDMVSSLIIARLPFPIPDPISKAEQEKYPSLQDYIRVVIVPDMQQKLRQGFGRAIRTETDTCVVSILDHRALPGQRYHQAALDALPAMPVTGKIEKVKNFIREKKGSEYFKRKESEDHEF
;
A
#
# COMPACT_ATOMS: atom_id res chain seq x y z
N MET A 1 -3.01 -15.81 -18.86
CA MET A 1 -1.95 -16.26 -17.94
C MET A 1 -1.99 -15.36 -16.71
N LYS A 2 -2.16 -15.91 -15.49
CA LYS A 2 -2.05 -15.13 -14.25
C LYS A 2 -0.58 -14.76 -14.06
N GLN A 3 -0.25 -13.48 -14.04
CA GLN A 3 1.11 -13.04 -13.79
C GLN A 3 1.44 -13.14 -12.30
N PRO A 4 2.69 -13.50 -11.93
CA PRO A 4 3.10 -13.55 -10.52
C PRO A 4 3.02 -12.16 -9.90
N GLY A 5 2.75 -12.14 -8.61
CA GLY A 5 2.21 -11.04 -7.84
C GLY A 5 3.01 -9.76 -7.78
N HIS A 6 2.29 -8.70 -7.97
CA HIS A 6 2.81 -7.34 -7.90
C HIS A 6 2.76 -6.79 -6.48
N THR A 7 3.65 -5.86 -6.20
CA THR A 7 3.66 -5.10 -4.96
C THR A 7 3.25 -3.65 -5.23
N LEU A 8 2.21 -3.19 -4.55
CA LEU A 8 1.82 -1.78 -4.53
C LEU A 8 2.30 -1.15 -3.23
N VAL A 9 3.04 -0.04 -3.32
CA VAL A 9 3.48 0.72 -2.15
C VAL A 9 2.84 2.10 -2.18
N LEU A 10 2.01 2.39 -1.18
CA LEU A 10 1.31 3.66 -1.04
C LEU A 10 2.03 4.58 -0.05
N PHE A 11 2.34 5.77 -0.51
CA PHE A 11 3.00 6.81 0.26
C PHE A 11 2.04 7.97 0.57
N PRO A 12 2.15 8.61 1.74
CA PRO A 12 1.34 9.77 2.08
C PRO A 12 1.74 11.03 1.28
N SER A 13 2.95 11.07 0.72
CA SER A 13 3.44 12.21 -0.06
C SER A 13 4.42 11.80 -1.16
N TYR A 14 4.46 12.59 -2.22
CA TYR A 14 5.43 12.45 -3.31
C TYR A 14 6.89 12.63 -2.84
N HIS A 15 7.12 13.50 -1.85
CA HIS A 15 8.45 13.73 -1.29
C HIS A 15 9.00 12.46 -0.64
N LEU A 16 8.23 11.83 0.26
CA LEU A 16 8.65 10.58 0.91
C LEU A 16 8.83 9.47 -0.11
N MET A 17 7.89 9.34 -1.06
CA MET A 17 7.96 8.37 -2.14
C MET A 17 9.27 8.49 -2.93
N GLY A 18 9.62 9.72 -3.36
CA GLY A 18 10.84 9.98 -4.11
C GLY A 18 12.11 9.69 -3.30
N ALA A 19 12.14 10.08 -2.02
CA ALA A 19 13.27 9.82 -1.14
C ALA A 19 13.54 8.32 -0.92
N VAL A 20 12.48 7.54 -0.71
CA VAL A 20 12.61 6.08 -0.56
C VAL A 20 13.01 5.44 -1.88
N PHE A 21 12.40 5.85 -3.00
CA PHE A 21 12.74 5.35 -4.33
C PHE A 21 14.24 5.48 -4.62
N GLN A 22 14.82 6.65 -4.39
CA GLN A 22 16.26 6.89 -4.63
C GLN A 22 17.16 6.01 -3.78
N LYS A 23 16.73 5.66 -2.57
CA LYS A 23 17.53 4.82 -1.67
C LYS A 23 17.53 3.35 -2.02
N ILE A 24 16.44 2.83 -2.62
CA ILE A 24 16.29 1.39 -2.78
C ILE A 24 16.34 0.92 -4.24
N ARG A 25 16.23 1.82 -5.24
CA ARG A 25 16.12 1.47 -6.65
C ARG A 25 17.23 0.53 -7.14
N ASP A 26 18.46 0.73 -6.64
CA ASP A 26 19.64 -0.02 -7.07
C ASP A 26 19.82 -1.33 -6.24
N ASN A 27 19.02 -1.52 -5.18
CA ASN A 27 19.13 -2.66 -4.26
C ASN A 27 17.95 -3.65 -4.37
N VAL A 28 16.95 -3.35 -5.19
CA VAL A 28 15.77 -4.19 -5.35
C VAL A 28 15.88 -4.98 -6.64
N PRO A 29 15.83 -6.34 -6.61
CA PRO A 29 16.03 -7.18 -7.80
C PRO A 29 14.78 -7.31 -8.68
N PHE A 30 13.78 -6.44 -8.49
CA PHE A 30 12.51 -6.43 -9.21
C PHE A 30 12.33 -5.10 -9.93
N PRO A 31 11.54 -5.06 -11.03
CA PRO A 31 11.19 -3.81 -11.67
C PRO A 31 10.53 -2.85 -10.68
N LEU A 32 11.19 -1.73 -10.39
CA LEU A 32 10.69 -0.69 -9.48
C LEU A 32 10.20 0.49 -10.28
N LEU A 33 8.90 0.74 -10.22
CA LEU A 33 8.21 1.77 -10.98
C LEU A 33 7.73 2.90 -10.08
N LEU A 34 7.79 4.11 -10.59
CA LEU A 34 7.35 5.31 -9.89
C LEU A 34 6.16 5.92 -10.62
N LEU A 35 5.00 5.96 -9.98
CA LEU A 35 3.83 6.59 -10.52
C LEU A 35 3.86 8.10 -10.25
N LYS A 36 4.16 8.87 -11.28
CA LYS A 36 4.06 10.33 -11.28
C LYS A 36 2.68 10.77 -11.79
N ARG A 37 2.28 12.01 -11.45
CA ARG A 37 1.08 12.63 -12.05
C ARG A 37 1.18 12.55 -13.59
N HIS A 38 0.10 12.13 -14.23
CA HIS A 38 0.00 12.03 -15.69
C HIS A 38 1.00 11.07 -16.38
N SER A 39 1.44 10.01 -15.69
CA SER A 39 2.31 8.98 -16.26
C SER A 39 1.57 7.65 -16.46
N PRO A 40 0.81 7.45 -17.54
CA PRO A 40 0.11 6.19 -17.81
C PRO A 40 1.08 5.03 -18.06
N ASP A 41 2.31 5.31 -18.45
CA ASP A 41 3.32 4.30 -18.80
C ASP A 41 3.72 3.44 -17.61
N ALA A 42 3.85 4.01 -16.42
CA ALA A 42 4.18 3.25 -15.20
C ALA A 42 3.11 2.21 -14.88
N LEU A 43 1.82 2.54 -15.07
CA LEU A 43 0.72 1.60 -14.88
C LEU A 43 0.70 0.50 -15.94
N ARG A 44 0.97 0.86 -17.20
CA ARG A 44 1.06 -0.12 -18.29
C ARG A 44 2.20 -1.09 -18.02
N GLN A 45 3.39 -0.59 -17.68
CA GLN A 45 4.54 -1.41 -17.33
C GLN A 45 4.26 -2.29 -16.10
N PHE A 46 3.63 -1.74 -15.05
CA PHE A 46 3.26 -2.51 -13.87
C PHE A 46 2.37 -3.71 -14.20
N ARG A 47 1.46 -3.57 -15.15
CA ARG A 47 0.60 -4.67 -15.61
C ARG A 47 1.33 -5.71 -16.48
N GLN A 48 2.39 -5.32 -17.16
CA GLN A 48 3.11 -6.17 -18.14
C GLN A 48 4.32 -6.89 -17.52
N LEU A 49 5.04 -6.21 -16.63
CA LEU A 49 6.27 -6.75 -16.05
C LEU A 49 5.94 -7.72 -14.90
N PRO A 50 6.62 -8.88 -14.82
CA PRO A 50 6.43 -9.81 -13.72
C PRO A 50 7.01 -9.26 -12.42
N ASN A 51 6.36 -9.53 -11.29
CA ASN A 51 6.84 -9.16 -9.94
C ASN A 51 7.20 -7.67 -9.77
N ALA A 52 6.57 -6.78 -10.54
CA ALA A 52 6.85 -5.36 -10.48
C ALA A 52 6.40 -4.74 -9.14
N ILE A 53 7.16 -3.75 -8.71
CA ILE A 53 6.85 -2.93 -7.53
C ILE A 53 6.47 -1.54 -8.02
N LEU A 54 5.27 -1.09 -7.67
CA LEU A 54 4.77 0.25 -8.01
C LEU A 54 4.73 1.13 -6.77
N PHE A 55 5.46 2.23 -6.81
CA PHE A 55 5.37 3.30 -5.83
C PHE A 55 4.35 4.34 -6.28
N ALA A 56 3.40 4.64 -5.41
CA ALA A 56 2.30 5.56 -5.70
C ALA A 56 1.98 6.48 -4.52
N SER A 57 1.48 7.68 -4.82
CA SER A 57 1.06 8.70 -3.84
C SER A 57 -0.07 9.58 -4.39
N GLY A 58 -0.66 10.41 -3.54
CA GLY A 58 -1.71 11.37 -3.93
C GLY A 58 -2.98 10.70 -4.42
N SER A 59 -3.45 11.06 -5.62
CA SER A 59 -4.68 10.54 -6.22
C SER A 59 -4.72 9.02 -6.42
N CYS A 60 -3.59 8.35 -6.30
CA CYS A 60 -3.52 6.90 -6.36
C CYS A 60 -4.24 6.18 -5.22
N TRP A 61 -4.45 6.88 -4.12
CA TRP A 61 -5.30 6.37 -3.04
C TRP A 61 -6.77 6.25 -3.46
N GLU A 62 -7.23 7.12 -4.37
CA GLU A 62 -8.65 7.33 -4.64
C GLU A 62 -9.13 6.84 -6.02
N GLY A 63 -8.24 6.69 -7.00
CA GLY A 63 -8.65 6.57 -8.40
C GLY A 63 -8.06 5.45 -9.25
N MET A 64 -7.23 4.56 -8.70
CA MET A 64 -6.57 3.53 -9.52
C MET A 64 -7.24 2.17 -9.43
N ASP A 65 -7.35 1.52 -10.57
CA ASP A 65 -7.92 0.20 -10.71
C ASP A 65 -6.85 -0.85 -11.06
N PHE A 66 -6.74 -1.88 -10.21
CA PHE A 66 -5.91 -3.06 -10.46
C PHE A 66 -6.83 -4.27 -10.61
N PRO A 67 -7.03 -4.79 -11.81
CA PRO A 67 -8.00 -5.86 -12.05
C PRO A 67 -7.56 -7.19 -11.42
N GLY A 68 -8.50 -7.85 -10.78
CA GLY A 68 -8.33 -9.18 -10.23
C GLY A 68 -7.27 -9.28 -9.13
N ASP A 69 -6.73 -10.46 -8.92
CA ASP A 69 -5.73 -10.81 -7.92
C ASP A 69 -4.29 -10.38 -8.32
N MET A 70 -4.17 -9.19 -8.94
CA MET A 70 -2.89 -8.67 -9.43
C MET A 70 -1.97 -8.25 -8.30
N VAL A 71 -2.50 -7.49 -7.33
CA VAL A 71 -1.71 -6.98 -6.21
C VAL A 71 -1.70 -8.01 -5.09
N SER A 72 -0.59 -8.70 -4.93
CA SER A 72 -0.41 -9.72 -3.89
C SER A 72 0.19 -9.17 -2.60
N SER A 73 0.80 -8.00 -2.68
CA SER A 73 1.37 -7.29 -1.54
C SER A 73 1.04 -5.80 -1.65
N LEU A 74 0.33 -5.30 -0.65
CA LEU A 74 0.07 -3.88 -0.46
C LEU A 74 0.89 -3.38 0.72
N ILE A 75 1.73 -2.39 0.49
CA ILE A 75 2.52 -1.76 1.55
C ILE A 75 2.02 -0.33 1.75
N ILE A 76 1.59 -0.03 2.96
CA ILE A 76 1.26 1.31 3.43
C ILE A 76 2.49 1.86 4.14
N ALA A 77 3.23 2.76 3.50
CA ALA A 77 4.50 3.26 4.02
C ALA A 77 4.34 4.05 5.34
N ARG A 78 3.22 4.76 5.49
CA ARG A 78 2.78 5.41 6.74
C ARG A 78 1.27 5.54 6.75
N LEU A 79 0.67 5.62 7.93
CA LEU A 79 -0.75 5.95 8.07
C LEU A 79 -1.07 7.26 7.34
N PRO A 80 -2.11 7.29 6.49
CA PRO A 80 -2.40 8.41 5.59
C PRO A 80 -3.13 9.57 6.30
N PHE A 81 -2.50 10.13 7.33
CA PHE A 81 -3.03 11.32 7.98
C PHE A 81 -3.09 12.51 7.02
N PRO A 82 -4.11 13.36 7.12
CA PRO A 82 -4.18 14.59 6.34
C PRO A 82 -2.98 15.48 6.65
N ILE A 83 -2.50 16.19 5.64
CA ILE A 83 -1.43 17.18 5.80
C ILE A 83 -2.08 18.47 6.30
N PRO A 84 -1.61 19.07 7.41
CA PRO A 84 -2.14 20.32 7.89
C PRO A 84 -2.04 21.43 6.83
N ASP A 85 -3.13 22.12 6.59
CA ASP A 85 -3.22 23.26 5.70
C ASP A 85 -3.95 24.43 6.39
N PRO A 86 -4.00 25.65 5.82
CA PRO A 86 -4.68 26.78 6.43
C PRO A 86 -6.18 26.53 6.70
N ILE A 87 -6.85 25.75 5.85
CA ILE A 87 -8.28 25.44 6.00
C ILE A 87 -8.48 24.51 7.21
N SER A 88 -7.66 23.47 7.33
CA SER A 88 -7.72 22.54 8.46
C SER A 88 -7.41 23.22 9.80
N LYS A 89 -6.57 24.28 9.81
CA LYS A 89 -6.34 25.09 11.02
C LYS A 89 -7.59 25.88 11.43
N ALA A 90 -8.25 26.54 10.48
CA ALA A 90 -9.50 27.26 10.75
C ALA A 90 -10.63 26.31 11.18
N GLU A 91 -10.64 25.10 10.66
CA GLU A 91 -11.59 24.06 11.10
C GLU A 91 -11.29 23.59 12.53
N GLN A 92 -10.04 23.40 12.89
CA GLN A 92 -9.61 23.01 14.23
C GLN A 92 -10.10 23.98 15.30
N GLU A 93 -10.14 25.29 15.04
CA GLU A 93 -10.60 26.31 15.96
C GLU A 93 -12.09 26.18 16.35
N LYS A 94 -12.88 25.40 15.60
CA LYS A 94 -14.28 25.12 15.89
C LYS A 94 -14.47 24.02 16.96
N TYR A 95 -13.41 23.36 17.36
CA TYR A 95 -13.46 22.24 18.32
C TYR A 95 -12.94 22.68 19.69
N PRO A 96 -13.49 22.12 20.79
CA PRO A 96 -13.10 22.48 22.16
C PRO A 96 -11.61 22.26 22.44
N SER A 97 -10.99 21.29 21.79
CA SER A 97 -9.56 20.97 21.94
C SER A 97 -8.98 20.38 20.66
N LEU A 98 -7.65 20.44 20.53
CA LEU A 98 -6.91 19.74 19.49
C LEU A 98 -7.16 18.21 19.54
N GLN A 99 -7.34 17.65 20.74
CA GLN A 99 -7.61 16.21 20.90
C GLN A 99 -8.98 15.83 20.35
N ASP A 100 -9.99 16.67 20.55
CA ASP A 100 -11.34 16.46 20.00
C ASP A 100 -11.30 16.57 18.48
N TYR A 101 -10.62 17.56 17.92
CA TYR A 101 -10.42 17.68 16.48
C TYR A 101 -9.72 16.44 15.89
N ILE A 102 -8.64 15.96 16.51
CA ILE A 102 -7.95 14.75 16.07
C ILE A 102 -8.89 13.56 16.09
N ARG A 103 -9.68 13.39 17.16
CA ARG A 103 -10.58 12.25 17.32
C ARG A 103 -11.74 12.27 16.33
N VAL A 104 -12.33 13.45 16.09
CA VAL A 104 -13.57 13.59 15.33
C VAL A 104 -13.32 13.79 13.83
N VAL A 105 -12.19 14.37 13.44
CA VAL A 105 -11.89 14.71 12.04
C VAL A 105 -10.69 13.93 11.52
N ILE A 106 -9.53 14.06 12.18
CA ILE A 106 -8.26 13.58 11.63
C ILE A 106 -8.19 12.06 11.60
N VAL A 107 -8.64 11.39 12.66
CA VAL A 107 -8.61 9.90 12.73
C VAL A 107 -9.61 9.29 11.76
N PRO A 108 -10.89 9.74 11.68
CA PRO A 108 -11.83 9.25 10.66
C PRO A 108 -11.35 9.47 9.22
N ASP A 109 -10.73 10.61 8.91
CA ASP A 109 -10.17 10.87 7.57
C ASP A 109 -9.02 9.90 7.23
N MET A 110 -8.11 9.68 8.18
CA MET A 110 -7.05 8.66 8.06
C MET A 110 -7.64 7.27 7.83
N GLN A 111 -8.67 6.88 8.59
CA GLN A 111 -9.34 5.59 8.44
C GLN A 111 -10.02 5.44 7.08
N GLN A 112 -10.68 6.49 6.59
CA GLN A 112 -11.29 6.50 5.27
C GLN A 112 -10.25 6.29 4.17
N LYS A 113 -9.14 7.03 4.21
CA LYS A 113 -8.04 6.88 3.25
C LYS A 113 -7.40 5.50 3.33
N LEU A 114 -7.23 4.96 4.54
CA LEU A 114 -6.68 3.61 4.72
C LEU A 114 -7.59 2.54 4.09
N ARG A 115 -8.92 2.65 4.27
CA ARG A 115 -9.90 1.78 3.58
C ARG A 115 -9.82 1.90 2.06
N GLN A 116 -9.71 3.12 1.56
CA GLN A 116 -9.57 3.36 0.11
C GLN A 116 -8.32 2.70 -0.44
N GLY A 117 -7.18 2.86 0.24
CA GLY A 117 -5.93 2.20 -0.13
C GLY A 117 -6.02 0.68 -0.09
N PHE A 118 -6.65 0.12 0.94
CA PHE A 118 -6.90 -1.32 1.06
C PHE A 118 -7.74 -1.84 -0.14
N GLY A 119 -8.80 -1.14 -0.50
CA GLY A 119 -9.65 -1.47 -1.64
C GLY A 119 -8.94 -1.42 -2.99
N ARG A 120 -7.69 -0.94 -3.07
CA ARG A 120 -6.89 -1.04 -4.31
C ARG A 120 -6.33 -2.44 -4.54
N ALA A 121 -6.13 -3.20 -3.47
CA ALA A 121 -5.54 -4.54 -3.54
C ALA A 121 -6.57 -5.66 -3.35
N ILE A 122 -7.63 -5.42 -2.59
CA ILE A 122 -8.67 -6.42 -2.30
C ILE A 122 -10.03 -5.82 -2.65
N ARG A 123 -10.74 -6.45 -3.60
CA ARG A 123 -12.04 -6.00 -4.12
C ARG A 123 -13.11 -7.05 -4.01
N THR A 124 -12.69 -8.31 -4.10
CA THR A 124 -13.58 -9.46 -4.06
C THR A 124 -13.15 -10.41 -2.95
N GLU A 125 -14.05 -11.30 -2.54
CA GLU A 125 -13.77 -12.33 -1.55
C GLU A 125 -12.69 -13.34 -2.01
N THR A 126 -12.44 -13.41 -3.31
CA THR A 126 -11.44 -14.32 -3.90
C THR A 126 -10.05 -13.69 -4.02
N ASP A 127 -9.92 -12.37 -3.84
CA ASP A 127 -8.64 -11.71 -3.91
C ASP A 127 -7.79 -12.04 -2.68
N THR A 128 -6.50 -12.30 -2.89
CA THR A 128 -5.56 -12.63 -1.81
C THR A 128 -4.39 -11.66 -1.83
N CYS A 129 -4.27 -10.87 -0.78
CA CYS A 129 -3.21 -9.89 -0.64
C CYS A 129 -2.69 -9.84 0.81
N VAL A 130 -1.38 -9.62 0.95
CA VAL A 130 -0.79 -9.25 2.25
C VAL A 130 -0.76 -7.75 2.35
N VAL A 131 -1.36 -7.20 3.41
CA VAL A 131 -1.32 -5.77 3.71
C VAL A 131 -0.31 -5.51 4.82
N SER A 132 0.70 -4.70 4.53
CA SER A 132 1.75 -4.33 5.48
C SER A 132 1.69 -2.84 5.78
N ILE A 133 1.58 -2.46 7.06
CA ILE A 133 1.61 -1.07 7.51
C ILE A 133 2.97 -0.82 8.18
N LEU A 134 3.81 0.03 7.58
CA LEU A 134 5.17 0.33 8.05
C LEU A 134 5.22 1.57 8.96
N ASP A 135 4.18 1.80 9.72
CA ASP A 135 4.08 2.93 10.65
C ASP A 135 4.12 2.42 12.09
N HIS A 136 5.13 2.83 12.86
CA HIS A 136 5.27 2.43 14.26
C HIS A 136 4.06 2.81 15.11
N ARG A 137 3.33 3.87 14.75
CA ARG A 137 2.13 4.34 15.45
C ARG A 137 0.95 3.36 15.34
N ALA A 138 1.02 2.42 14.39
CA ALA A 138 0.05 1.34 14.20
C ALA A 138 0.41 0.04 14.94
N LEU A 139 1.57 -0.04 15.60
CA LEU A 139 1.98 -1.22 16.36
C LEU A 139 1.08 -1.45 17.59
N PRO A 140 0.96 -2.70 18.09
CA PRO A 140 0.25 -2.99 19.33
C PRO A 140 0.69 -2.08 20.47
N GLY A 141 -0.28 -1.53 21.22
CA GLY A 141 -0.04 -0.59 22.30
C GLY A 141 0.26 0.85 21.87
N GLN A 142 0.37 1.14 20.59
CA GLN A 142 0.57 2.49 20.09
C GLN A 142 -0.75 3.23 19.85
N ARG A 143 -0.67 4.58 19.80
CA ARG A 143 -1.82 5.49 19.81
C ARG A 143 -2.89 5.19 18.75
N TYR A 144 -2.47 4.77 17.54
CA TYR A 144 -3.38 4.57 16.41
C TYR A 144 -3.54 3.10 16.02
N HIS A 145 -3.08 2.17 16.87
CA HIS A 145 -3.23 0.74 16.59
C HIS A 145 -4.68 0.34 16.35
N GLN A 146 -5.56 0.65 17.30
CA GLN A 146 -6.97 0.29 17.20
C GLN A 146 -7.64 1.00 16.03
N ALA A 147 -7.37 2.29 15.84
CA ALA A 147 -7.93 3.05 14.72
C ALA A 147 -7.51 2.48 13.35
N ALA A 148 -6.28 1.97 13.22
CA ALA A 148 -5.85 1.30 11.99
C ALA A 148 -6.55 -0.04 11.78
N LEU A 149 -6.78 -0.83 12.83
CA LEU A 149 -7.52 -2.09 12.76
C LEU A 149 -9.00 -1.83 12.41
N ASP A 150 -9.65 -0.86 13.02
CA ASP A 150 -11.06 -0.51 12.80
C ASP A 150 -11.31 0.01 11.36
N ALA A 151 -10.27 0.48 10.70
CA ALA A 151 -10.35 0.91 9.31
C ALA A 151 -10.41 -0.25 8.30
N LEU A 152 -10.05 -1.46 8.71
CA LEU A 152 -9.91 -2.62 7.84
C LEU A 152 -10.92 -3.70 8.21
N PRO A 153 -11.31 -4.59 7.29
CA PRO A 153 -12.14 -5.73 7.63
C PRO A 153 -11.42 -6.66 8.61
N ALA A 154 -12.19 -7.47 9.34
CA ALA A 154 -11.63 -8.46 10.25
C ALA A 154 -10.75 -9.47 9.49
N MET A 155 -9.48 -9.52 9.83
CA MET A 155 -8.49 -10.39 9.19
C MET A 155 -7.41 -10.81 10.18
N PRO A 156 -6.66 -11.90 9.92
CA PRO A 156 -5.50 -12.28 10.73
C PRO A 156 -4.43 -11.18 10.71
N VAL A 157 -3.94 -10.80 11.88
CA VAL A 157 -2.90 -9.77 12.06
C VAL A 157 -1.65 -10.41 12.66
N THR A 158 -0.48 -10.03 12.18
CA THR A 158 0.79 -10.52 12.70
C THR A 158 1.92 -9.51 12.51
N GLY A 159 2.85 -9.44 13.46
CA GLY A 159 4.12 -8.73 13.29
C GLY A 159 5.28 -9.64 12.85
N LYS A 160 5.01 -10.93 12.54
CA LYS A 160 6.05 -11.91 12.21
C LYS A 160 6.10 -12.18 10.71
N ILE A 161 7.21 -11.84 10.08
CA ILE A 161 7.41 -12.03 8.62
C ILE A 161 7.27 -13.49 8.19
N GLU A 162 7.65 -14.45 9.02
CA GLU A 162 7.54 -15.87 8.70
C GLU A 162 6.07 -16.32 8.56
N LYS A 163 5.15 -15.78 9.37
CA LYS A 163 3.72 -16.04 9.22
C LYS A 163 3.18 -15.48 7.90
N VAL A 164 3.68 -14.31 7.48
CA VAL A 164 3.33 -13.70 6.19
C VAL A 164 3.80 -14.58 5.03
N LYS A 165 5.04 -15.07 5.08
CA LYS A 165 5.58 -15.97 4.06
C LYS A 165 4.78 -17.26 3.95
N ASN A 166 4.42 -17.88 5.07
CA ASN A 166 3.63 -19.10 5.09
C ASN A 166 2.23 -18.85 4.51
N PHE A 167 1.56 -17.78 4.91
CA PHE A 167 0.26 -17.41 4.35
C PHE A 167 0.31 -17.26 2.82
N ILE A 168 1.32 -16.55 2.29
CA ILE A 168 1.45 -16.40 0.83
C ILE A 168 1.67 -17.77 0.17
N ARG A 169 2.50 -18.64 0.74
CA ARG A 169 2.75 -19.99 0.20
C ARG A 169 1.51 -20.88 0.20
N GLU A 170 0.69 -20.77 1.23
CA GLU A 170 -0.57 -21.53 1.33
C GLU A 170 -1.63 -21.05 0.35
N LYS A 171 -1.72 -19.72 0.15
CA LYS A 171 -2.78 -19.09 -0.66
C LYS A 171 -2.44 -18.98 -2.14
N LYS A 172 -1.16 -18.87 -2.48
CA LYS A 172 -0.69 -18.80 -3.86
C LYS A 172 -0.08 -20.13 -4.29
N GLY A 173 -0.47 -20.64 -5.45
CA GLY A 173 0.07 -21.89 -5.99
C GLY A 173 1.57 -21.80 -6.32
N SER A 174 2.20 -22.97 -6.55
CA SER A 174 3.63 -23.07 -6.86
C SER A 174 4.05 -22.22 -8.07
N GLU A 175 3.18 -22.05 -9.04
CA GLU A 175 3.40 -21.21 -10.23
C GLU A 175 3.65 -19.73 -9.89
N TYR A 176 3.11 -19.25 -8.78
CA TYR A 176 3.32 -17.90 -8.30
C TYR A 176 4.79 -17.63 -7.92
N PHE A 177 5.50 -18.66 -7.46
CA PHE A 177 6.89 -18.55 -7.00
C PHE A 177 7.92 -18.94 -8.06
N LYS A 178 7.49 -19.55 -9.18
CA LYS A 178 8.40 -19.86 -10.27
C LYS A 178 8.84 -18.53 -10.92
N ARG A 179 10.13 -18.18 -10.78
CA ARG A 179 10.78 -17.27 -11.71
C ARG A 179 10.60 -17.89 -13.09
N LYS A 180 10.11 -17.13 -14.07
CA LYS A 180 10.48 -17.45 -15.45
C LYS A 180 12.00 -17.37 -15.46
N GLU A 181 12.65 -18.51 -15.55
CA GLU A 181 14.01 -18.57 -16.04
C GLU A 181 13.96 -17.84 -17.37
N SER A 182 14.67 -16.74 -17.47
CA SER A 182 14.85 -15.99 -18.69
C SER A 182 15.25 -17.00 -19.77
N GLU A 183 14.59 -16.96 -20.88
CA GLU A 183 15.08 -17.45 -22.16
C GLU A 183 16.35 -16.64 -22.53
N ASP A 184 17.41 -16.84 -21.78
CA ASP A 184 18.77 -16.43 -22.12
C ASP A 184 19.51 -17.68 -22.56
N HIS A 185 19.13 -18.17 -23.73
CA HIS A 185 20.03 -18.94 -24.59
C HIS A 185 19.49 -18.85 -26.02
N GLU A 186 20.10 -17.98 -26.76
CA GLU A 186 20.48 -18.04 -28.18
C GLU A 186 20.54 -16.62 -28.74
N PHE A 187 21.77 -16.05 -28.72
CA PHE A 187 22.51 -15.57 -29.89
C PHE A 187 23.85 -15.03 -29.43
#